data_c83a5af923f3e39805afa4a90b5f3495
#
_entry.id   c83a5af923f3e39805afa4a90b5f3495
#
_cell.length_a   1.000
_cell.length_b   1.000
_cell.length_c   1.000
_cell.angle_alpha   90.00
_cell.angle_beta   90.00
_cell.angle_gamma   90.00
#
_symmetry.space_group_name_H-M   'P 1'
#
loop_
_entity.id
_entity.type
_entity.pdbx_description
1 polymer ?
#
loop_
_entity_poly.entity_id
_entity_poly.type
_entity_poly.pdbx_seq_one_letter_code
_entity_poly.pdbx_strand_id
1 'polypeptide(L)'
;MGNLHRVGAAVLGGFIFVFGLAGLAARPEVYSTEGPVVFGMTTNGLLAFASLAVGIVLLFAVVLGGQVVAWAAIAAGVGFFLSGVVNVFLLGTPLNVMAFTLPNVVFSWVVGAVLVALGMIGRKQHQTNDSLSGSQVEREGPAAHAHINPVAAAELAEAERALALHHATEEQIERLHEADRYRTAADRRHAWEESDHRHESPSA
;
A
#
# COMPACT_ATOMS: atom_id res chain seq x y z
N MET A 1 -13.10 -6.74 -1.12
CA MET A 1 -11.97 -7.57 -1.61
C MET A 1 -10.59 -6.88 -1.49
N GLY A 2 -10.49 -5.69 -0.86
CA GLY A 2 -9.29 -4.83 -0.86
C GLY A 2 -8.02 -5.33 -0.18
N ASN A 3 -8.03 -6.43 0.58
CA ASN A 3 -6.89 -6.84 1.40
C ASN A 3 -6.27 -8.21 1.03
N LEU A 4 -6.78 -8.86 -0.03
CA LEU A 4 -6.31 -10.21 -0.39
C LEU A 4 -4.79 -10.26 -0.65
N HIS A 5 -4.26 -9.28 -1.39
CA HIS A 5 -2.83 -9.20 -1.68
C HIS A 5 -1.98 -8.96 -0.42
N ARG A 6 -2.48 -8.16 0.54
CA ARG A 6 -1.79 -7.93 1.83
C ARG A 6 -1.79 -9.18 2.70
N VAL A 7 -2.94 -9.85 2.80
CA VAL A 7 -3.06 -11.10 3.58
C VAL A 7 -2.19 -12.19 2.96
N GLY A 8 -2.24 -12.35 1.63
CA GLY A 8 -1.41 -13.32 0.93
C GLY A 8 0.09 -13.06 1.11
N ALA A 9 0.52 -11.80 0.98
CA ALA A 9 1.91 -11.41 1.23
C ALA A 9 2.33 -11.63 2.70
N ALA A 10 1.43 -11.36 3.66
CA ALA A 10 1.68 -11.61 5.09
C ALA A 10 1.85 -13.11 5.39
N VAL A 11 0.97 -13.96 4.84
CA VAL A 11 1.03 -15.41 5.04
C VAL A 11 2.31 -16.00 4.44
N LEU A 12 2.63 -15.65 3.19
CA LEU A 12 3.84 -16.13 2.53
C LEU A 12 5.10 -15.56 3.17
N GLY A 13 5.13 -14.27 3.49
CA GLY A 13 6.24 -13.63 4.19
C GLY A 13 6.48 -14.25 5.56
N GLY A 14 5.41 -14.52 6.31
CA GLY A 14 5.46 -15.21 7.59
C GLY A 14 5.98 -16.64 7.47
N PHE A 15 5.53 -17.41 6.46
CA PHE A 15 6.05 -18.75 6.20
C PHE A 15 7.55 -18.74 5.87
N ILE A 16 7.97 -17.86 4.96
CA ILE A 16 9.38 -17.71 4.56
C ILE A 16 10.25 -17.30 5.76
N PHE A 17 9.74 -16.38 6.59
CA PHE A 17 10.40 -15.95 7.82
C PHE A 17 10.59 -17.12 8.80
N VAL A 18 9.52 -17.89 9.07
CA VAL A 18 9.56 -19.05 9.98
C VAL A 18 10.48 -20.13 9.43
N PHE A 19 10.49 -20.37 8.11
CA PHE A 19 11.43 -21.28 7.47
C PHE A 19 12.88 -20.85 7.69
N GLY A 20 13.19 -19.56 7.49
CA GLY A 20 14.52 -19.01 7.75
C GLY A 20 14.94 -19.15 9.21
N LEU A 21 14.04 -18.85 10.15
CA LEU A 21 14.30 -18.97 11.58
C LEU A 21 14.53 -20.42 11.99
N ALA A 22 13.68 -21.35 11.54
CA ALA A 22 13.84 -22.78 11.80
C ALA A 22 15.13 -23.33 11.16
N GLY A 23 15.47 -22.85 9.95
CA GLY A 23 16.73 -23.17 9.30
C GLY A 23 17.96 -22.77 10.14
N LEU A 24 17.99 -21.55 10.67
CA LEU A 24 19.05 -21.09 11.56
C LEU A 24 19.10 -21.87 12.88
N ALA A 25 17.94 -22.21 13.45
CA ALA A 25 17.87 -22.98 14.69
C ALA A 25 18.45 -24.40 14.55
N ALA A 26 18.43 -24.96 13.34
CA ALA A 26 19.05 -26.26 13.05
C ALA A 26 20.60 -26.18 12.98
N ARG A 27 21.20 -24.98 13.15
CA ARG A 27 22.65 -24.74 13.18
C ARG A 27 23.39 -25.32 11.97
N PRO A 28 22.95 -25.09 10.74
CA PRO A 28 23.60 -25.57 9.54
C PRO A 28 24.92 -24.86 9.30
N GLU A 29 25.80 -25.52 8.52
CA GLU A 29 26.94 -24.82 7.94
C GLU A 29 26.48 -23.71 7.00
N VAL A 30 27.23 -22.59 6.98
CA VAL A 30 26.86 -21.42 6.17
C VAL A 30 26.88 -21.74 4.67
N TYR A 31 27.96 -22.40 4.23
CA TYR A 31 28.17 -22.78 2.84
C TYR A 31 28.30 -24.30 2.75
N SER A 32 27.21 -24.98 2.51
CA SER A 32 27.21 -26.43 2.30
C SER A 32 26.27 -26.74 1.14
N THR A 33 26.62 -27.73 0.34
CA THR A 33 25.75 -28.28 -0.70
C THR A 33 24.68 -29.23 -0.13
N GLU A 34 24.82 -29.60 1.15
CA GLU A 34 23.91 -30.42 1.93
C GLU A 34 23.50 -29.68 3.20
N GLY A 35 22.38 -30.08 3.82
CA GLY A 35 21.95 -29.45 5.05
C GLY A 35 20.73 -30.13 5.67
N PRO A 36 20.31 -29.68 6.84
CA PRO A 36 19.11 -30.20 7.51
C PRO A 36 17.87 -29.95 6.65
N VAL A 37 16.89 -30.82 6.84
CA VAL A 37 15.59 -30.71 6.20
C VAL A 37 14.61 -29.99 7.14
N VAL A 38 14.03 -28.89 6.68
CA VAL A 38 13.03 -28.10 7.39
C VAL A 38 11.78 -28.02 6.52
N PHE A 39 10.62 -28.39 7.01
CA PHE A 39 9.36 -28.47 6.28
C PHE A 39 9.43 -29.20 4.93
N GLY A 40 10.24 -30.25 4.85
CA GLY A 40 10.44 -31.04 3.63
C GLY A 40 11.41 -30.42 2.60
N MET A 41 12.02 -29.30 2.91
CA MET A 41 13.01 -28.59 2.08
C MET A 41 14.37 -28.61 2.77
N THR A 42 15.44 -28.79 2.00
CA THR A 42 16.81 -28.70 2.53
C THR A 42 17.17 -27.23 2.74
N THR A 43 17.94 -26.92 3.77
CA THR A 43 18.42 -25.57 4.06
C THR A 43 19.88 -25.61 4.52
N ASN A 44 20.60 -24.53 4.25
CA ASN A 44 21.89 -24.24 4.87
C ASN A 44 21.87 -22.84 5.46
N GLY A 45 22.96 -22.40 6.08
CA GLY A 45 23.02 -21.07 6.71
C GLY A 45 22.73 -19.95 5.72
N LEU A 46 23.26 -20.00 4.50
CA LEU A 46 23.04 -18.98 3.47
C LEU A 46 21.56 -18.89 3.07
N LEU A 47 20.92 -20.04 2.78
CA LEU A 47 19.51 -20.07 2.41
C LEU A 47 18.61 -19.63 3.58
N ALA A 48 18.94 -20.02 4.81
CA ALA A 48 18.21 -19.63 6.00
C ALA A 48 18.26 -18.11 6.23
N PHE A 49 19.44 -17.49 6.11
CA PHE A 49 19.60 -16.03 6.20
C PHE A 49 18.86 -15.29 5.08
N ALA A 50 18.98 -15.78 3.84
CA ALA A 50 18.26 -15.18 2.70
C ALA A 50 16.73 -15.24 2.91
N SER A 51 16.23 -16.38 3.36
CA SER A 51 14.80 -16.56 3.67
C SER A 51 14.34 -15.64 4.79
N LEU A 52 15.13 -15.53 5.86
CA LEU A 52 14.84 -14.62 6.97
C LEU A 52 14.76 -13.16 6.49
N ALA A 53 15.73 -12.72 5.69
CA ALA A 53 15.77 -11.37 5.15
C ALA A 53 14.55 -11.07 4.26
N VAL A 54 14.22 -11.97 3.34
CA VAL A 54 13.05 -11.81 2.46
C VAL A 54 11.75 -11.82 3.26
N GLY A 55 11.62 -12.71 4.25
CA GLY A 55 10.47 -12.76 5.14
C GLY A 55 10.27 -11.44 5.90
N ILE A 56 11.35 -10.88 6.46
CA ILE A 56 11.31 -9.57 7.15
C ILE A 56 10.88 -8.47 6.19
N VAL A 57 11.46 -8.40 4.99
CA VAL A 57 11.11 -7.37 3.99
C VAL A 57 9.63 -7.45 3.60
N LEU A 58 9.10 -8.65 3.35
CA LEU A 58 7.69 -8.84 3.01
C LEU A 58 6.77 -8.44 4.16
N LEU A 59 7.07 -8.86 5.40
CA LEU A 59 6.27 -8.51 6.59
C LEU A 59 6.31 -7.01 6.86
N PHE A 60 7.47 -6.37 6.72
CA PHE A 60 7.59 -4.93 6.87
C PHE A 60 6.82 -4.18 5.77
N ALA A 61 6.89 -4.64 4.53
CA ALA A 61 6.11 -4.08 3.42
C ALA A 61 4.59 -4.19 3.68
N VAL A 62 4.12 -5.30 4.29
CA VAL A 62 2.72 -5.46 4.68
C VAL A 62 2.29 -4.43 5.73
N VAL A 63 3.17 -4.08 6.67
CA VAL A 63 2.89 -3.02 7.67
C VAL A 63 2.76 -1.67 6.99
N LEU A 64 3.67 -1.32 6.09
CA LEU A 64 3.63 -0.08 5.32
C LEU A 64 2.40 0.00 4.39
N GLY A 65 1.96 -1.14 3.87
CA GLY A 65 0.77 -1.22 3.03
C GLY A 65 0.91 -0.55 1.66
N GLY A 66 -0.24 -0.22 1.06
CA GLY A 66 -0.27 0.55 -0.18
C GLY A 66 0.46 -0.12 -1.35
N GLN A 67 1.12 0.69 -2.16
CA GLN A 67 1.94 0.22 -3.29
C GLN A 67 3.21 -0.51 -2.84
N VAL A 68 3.70 -0.25 -1.61
CA VAL A 68 4.95 -0.84 -1.11
C VAL A 68 4.82 -2.36 -1.04
N VAL A 69 3.73 -2.88 -0.48
CA VAL A 69 3.51 -4.34 -0.41
C VAL A 69 3.38 -4.97 -1.79
N ALA A 70 2.76 -4.28 -2.75
CA ALA A 70 2.61 -4.78 -4.11
C ALA A 70 3.97 -4.91 -4.83
N TRP A 71 4.81 -3.89 -4.74
CA TRP A 71 6.15 -3.92 -5.32
C TRP A 71 7.08 -4.90 -4.62
N ALA A 72 7.05 -4.98 -3.29
CA ALA A 72 7.83 -5.94 -2.52
C ALA A 72 7.45 -7.39 -2.89
N ALA A 73 6.15 -7.67 -3.04
CA ALA A 73 5.67 -8.99 -3.45
C ALA A 73 6.13 -9.33 -4.88
N ILE A 74 6.06 -8.39 -5.84
CA ILE A 74 6.56 -8.61 -7.21
C ILE A 74 8.06 -8.88 -7.18
N ALA A 75 8.85 -8.05 -6.50
CA ALA A 75 10.30 -8.19 -6.46
C ALA A 75 10.72 -9.52 -5.81
N ALA A 76 10.14 -9.87 -4.66
CA ALA A 76 10.39 -11.15 -4.01
C ALA A 76 9.95 -12.32 -4.89
N GLY A 77 8.78 -12.23 -5.52
CA GLY A 77 8.25 -13.27 -6.39
C GLY A 77 9.13 -13.54 -7.61
N VAL A 78 9.59 -12.48 -8.28
CA VAL A 78 10.56 -12.61 -9.39
C VAL A 78 11.87 -13.20 -8.88
N GLY A 79 12.37 -12.77 -7.73
CA GLY A 79 13.59 -13.31 -7.11
C GLY A 79 13.47 -14.80 -6.83
N PHE A 80 12.36 -15.26 -6.22
CA PHE A 80 12.10 -16.68 -5.99
C PHE A 80 12.02 -17.47 -7.28
N PHE A 81 11.28 -16.99 -8.27
CA PHE A 81 11.11 -17.67 -9.54
C PHE A 81 12.46 -17.84 -10.25
N LEU A 82 13.24 -16.77 -10.37
CA LEU A 82 14.57 -16.81 -10.97
C LEU A 82 15.54 -17.69 -10.18
N SER A 83 15.50 -17.62 -8.83
CA SER A 83 16.29 -18.52 -7.98
C SER A 83 15.97 -19.99 -8.26
N GLY A 84 14.68 -20.33 -8.39
CA GLY A 84 14.27 -21.70 -8.78
C GLY A 84 14.81 -22.11 -10.17
N VAL A 85 14.74 -21.19 -11.15
CA VAL A 85 15.27 -21.45 -12.49
C VAL A 85 16.77 -21.67 -12.48
N VAL A 86 17.54 -20.85 -11.79
CA VAL A 86 18.99 -21.00 -11.71
C VAL A 86 19.36 -22.27 -10.96
N ASN A 87 18.75 -22.50 -9.80
CA ASN A 87 19.14 -23.62 -8.95
C ASN A 87 18.74 -24.99 -9.51
N VAL A 88 17.73 -25.09 -10.40
CA VAL A 88 17.45 -26.38 -11.07
C VAL A 88 18.65 -26.89 -11.88
N PHE A 89 19.43 -25.99 -12.48
CA PHE A 89 20.66 -26.36 -13.23
C PHE A 89 21.87 -26.62 -12.31
N LEU A 90 21.82 -26.15 -11.07
CA LEU A 90 22.87 -26.32 -10.08
C LEU A 90 22.69 -27.55 -9.20
N LEU A 91 21.53 -28.23 -9.28
CA LEU A 91 21.27 -29.43 -8.48
C LEU A 91 22.37 -30.51 -8.71
N GLY A 92 22.89 -31.06 -7.61
CA GLY A 92 23.94 -32.08 -7.66
C GLY A 92 25.32 -31.60 -8.08
N THR A 93 25.53 -30.27 -8.24
CA THR A 93 26.82 -29.70 -8.56
C THR A 93 27.48 -29.03 -7.33
N PRO A 94 28.80 -28.84 -7.30
CA PRO A 94 29.48 -28.06 -6.24
C PRO A 94 29.07 -26.59 -6.17
N LEU A 95 28.41 -26.07 -7.22
CA LEU A 95 27.92 -24.69 -7.29
C LEU A 95 26.54 -24.49 -6.59
N ASN A 96 25.95 -25.57 -6.08
CA ASN A 96 24.71 -25.52 -5.29
C ASN A 96 24.99 -25.02 -3.86
N VAL A 97 25.50 -23.81 -3.75
CA VAL A 97 25.93 -23.19 -2.48
C VAL A 97 24.77 -22.88 -1.51
N MET A 98 23.54 -23.02 -1.95
CA MET A 98 22.33 -22.83 -1.13
C MET A 98 21.69 -24.15 -0.71
N ALA A 99 22.34 -25.29 -0.96
CA ALA A 99 21.81 -26.63 -0.66
C ALA A 99 20.39 -26.88 -1.21
N PHE A 100 20.09 -26.35 -2.41
CA PHE A 100 18.79 -26.54 -3.04
C PHE A 100 18.57 -28.00 -3.38
N THR A 101 17.34 -28.44 -3.18
CA THR A 101 16.83 -29.72 -3.64
C THR A 101 15.60 -29.50 -4.51
N LEU A 102 15.10 -30.53 -5.16
CA LEU A 102 13.93 -30.41 -6.03
C LEU A 102 12.70 -29.80 -5.30
N PRO A 103 12.39 -30.15 -4.03
CA PRO A 103 11.34 -29.46 -3.26
C PRO A 103 11.57 -27.96 -3.13
N ASN A 104 12.81 -27.50 -2.93
CA ASN A 104 13.12 -26.06 -2.86
C ASN A 104 12.83 -25.36 -4.19
N VAL A 105 13.21 -25.99 -5.31
CA VAL A 105 12.96 -25.44 -6.66
C VAL A 105 11.46 -25.31 -6.93
N VAL A 106 10.70 -26.37 -6.67
CA VAL A 106 9.23 -26.35 -6.87
C VAL A 106 8.59 -25.29 -5.97
N PHE A 107 8.99 -25.24 -4.69
CA PHE A 107 8.52 -24.21 -3.77
C PHE A 107 8.81 -22.80 -4.30
N SER A 108 10.02 -22.55 -4.78
CA SER A 108 10.45 -21.25 -5.31
C SER A 108 9.59 -20.83 -6.52
N TRP A 109 9.28 -21.75 -7.43
CA TRP A 109 8.41 -21.46 -8.56
C TRP A 109 6.97 -21.15 -8.15
N VAL A 110 6.40 -21.99 -7.29
CA VAL A 110 5.00 -21.81 -6.82
C VAL A 110 4.87 -20.50 -6.05
N VAL A 111 5.73 -20.28 -5.05
CA VAL A 111 5.69 -19.07 -4.23
C VAL A 111 6.01 -17.84 -5.06
N GLY A 112 7.01 -17.94 -5.96
CA GLY A 112 7.36 -16.87 -6.87
C GLY A 112 6.18 -16.44 -7.74
N ALA A 113 5.50 -17.39 -8.38
CA ALA A 113 4.32 -17.10 -9.21
C ALA A 113 3.16 -16.49 -8.40
N VAL A 114 2.89 -17.03 -7.21
CA VAL A 114 1.83 -16.51 -6.33
C VAL A 114 2.13 -15.09 -5.85
N LEU A 115 3.36 -14.80 -5.43
CA LEU A 115 3.77 -13.47 -4.99
C LEU A 115 3.67 -12.44 -6.12
N VAL A 116 4.10 -12.78 -7.35
CA VAL A 116 3.94 -11.91 -8.52
C VAL A 116 2.46 -11.63 -8.78
N ALA A 117 1.61 -12.67 -8.78
CA ALA A 117 0.18 -12.51 -8.99
C ALA A 117 -0.48 -11.60 -7.94
N LEU A 118 -0.16 -11.82 -6.65
CA LEU A 118 -0.66 -10.97 -5.55
C LEU A 118 -0.20 -9.52 -5.69
N GLY A 119 1.06 -9.31 -6.04
CA GLY A 119 1.59 -7.97 -6.25
C GLY A 119 0.94 -7.26 -7.45
N MET A 120 0.68 -7.96 -8.54
CA MET A 120 -0.04 -7.41 -9.70
C MET A 120 -1.49 -7.03 -9.35
N ILE A 121 -2.18 -7.85 -8.56
CA ILE A 121 -3.54 -7.54 -8.07
C ILE A 121 -3.49 -6.27 -7.21
N GLY A 122 -2.53 -6.18 -6.28
CA GLY A 122 -2.37 -5.00 -5.43
C GLY A 122 -2.14 -3.72 -6.22
N ARG A 123 -1.31 -3.75 -7.26
CA ARG A 123 -1.07 -2.60 -8.16
C ARG A 123 -2.33 -2.13 -8.88
N LYS A 124 -3.09 -3.07 -9.45
CA LYS A 124 -4.34 -2.73 -10.17
C LYS A 124 -5.35 -2.04 -9.25
N GLN A 125 -5.50 -2.51 -8.01
CA GLN A 125 -6.41 -1.91 -7.03
C GLN A 125 -6.03 -0.45 -6.71
N HIS A 126 -4.73 -0.15 -6.58
CA HIS A 126 -4.28 1.23 -6.37
C HIS A 126 -4.58 2.12 -7.57
N GLN A 127 -4.25 1.68 -8.78
CA GLN A 127 -4.53 2.44 -10.00
C GLN A 127 -6.03 2.74 -10.18
N THR A 128 -6.89 1.79 -9.84
CA THR A 128 -8.35 1.99 -9.92
C THR A 128 -8.82 3.01 -8.89
N ASN A 129 -8.31 2.96 -7.66
CA ASN A 129 -8.67 3.91 -6.62
C ASN A 129 -8.17 5.33 -6.95
N ASP A 130 -6.94 5.46 -7.47
CA ASP A 130 -6.39 6.75 -7.88
C ASP A 130 -7.17 7.35 -9.06
N SER A 131 -7.57 6.53 -10.04
CA SER A 131 -8.38 7.00 -11.18
C SER A 131 -9.81 7.37 -10.78
N LEU A 132 -10.42 6.67 -9.81
CA LEU A 132 -11.72 7.04 -9.27
C LEU A 132 -11.65 8.34 -8.47
N SER A 133 -10.61 8.51 -7.67
CA SER A 133 -10.38 9.78 -6.93
C SER A 133 -10.10 10.94 -7.88
N GLY A 134 -9.27 10.72 -8.91
CA GLY A 134 -9.00 11.71 -9.96
C GLY A 134 -10.25 12.09 -10.75
N SER A 135 -11.08 11.11 -11.11
CA SER A 135 -12.33 11.36 -11.85
C SER A 135 -13.42 12.03 -11.00
N GLN A 136 -13.41 11.84 -9.69
CA GLN A 136 -14.29 12.59 -8.78
C GLN A 136 -13.84 14.05 -8.68
N VAL A 137 -12.55 14.31 -8.51
CA VAL A 137 -12.00 15.67 -8.53
C VAL A 137 -12.24 16.36 -9.87
N GLU A 138 -12.13 15.63 -10.99
CA GLU A 138 -12.37 16.17 -12.32
C GLU A 138 -13.85 16.39 -12.65
N ARG A 139 -14.76 15.57 -12.07
CA ARG A 139 -16.22 15.80 -12.14
C ARG A 139 -16.67 16.95 -11.25
N GLU A 140 -15.98 17.21 -10.14
CA GLU A 140 -16.23 18.37 -9.28
C GLU A 140 -15.57 19.66 -9.85
N GLY A 141 -14.51 19.53 -10.70
CA GLY A 141 -13.71 20.66 -11.14
C GLY A 141 -14.41 21.62 -12.11
N PRO A 142 -14.90 21.24 -13.31
CA PRO A 142 -15.42 22.22 -14.27
C PRO A 142 -16.92 22.53 -14.13
N ALA A 143 -17.75 21.58 -13.72
CA ALA A 143 -19.19 21.79 -13.63
C ALA A 143 -19.60 22.48 -12.33
N ALA A 144 -18.89 22.24 -11.22
CA ALA A 144 -19.10 22.96 -9.98
C ALA A 144 -18.61 24.41 -10.06
N HIS A 145 -17.61 24.69 -10.88
CA HIS A 145 -17.14 26.07 -11.12
C HIS A 145 -18.04 26.89 -12.03
N ALA A 146 -18.96 26.30 -12.79
CA ALA A 146 -19.82 27.02 -13.74
C ALA A 146 -20.90 27.88 -13.04
N HIS A 147 -21.12 27.70 -11.73
CA HIS A 147 -22.13 28.44 -10.97
C HIS A 147 -21.61 29.04 -9.65
N ILE A 148 -20.30 29.09 -9.44
CA ILE A 148 -19.77 29.69 -8.21
C ILE A 148 -19.65 31.20 -8.43
N ASN A 149 -20.38 31.95 -7.61
CA ASN A 149 -20.18 33.40 -7.52
C ASN A 149 -18.74 33.66 -7.01
N PRO A 150 -17.88 34.27 -7.84
CA PRO A 150 -16.49 34.51 -7.46
C PRO A 150 -16.36 35.44 -6.24
N VAL A 151 -17.39 36.26 -5.97
CA VAL A 151 -17.45 37.13 -4.80
C VAL A 151 -17.62 36.30 -3.54
N ALA A 152 -18.59 35.39 -3.50
CA ALA A 152 -18.83 34.51 -2.36
C ALA A 152 -17.62 33.60 -2.04
N ALA A 153 -16.90 33.14 -3.07
CA ALA A 153 -15.67 32.37 -2.87
C ALA A 153 -14.53 33.22 -2.26
N ALA A 154 -14.42 34.48 -2.65
CA ALA A 154 -13.43 35.41 -2.10
C ALA A 154 -13.78 35.77 -0.64
N GLU A 155 -15.04 36.01 -0.33
CA GLU A 155 -15.52 36.32 1.02
C GLU A 155 -15.32 35.15 2.00
N LEU A 156 -15.60 33.92 1.58
CA LEU A 156 -15.32 32.73 2.39
C LEU A 156 -13.82 32.62 2.70
N ALA A 157 -12.96 32.81 1.70
CA ALA A 157 -11.52 32.75 1.90
C ALA A 157 -10.99 33.87 2.81
N GLU A 158 -11.62 35.05 2.76
CA GLU A 158 -11.31 36.17 3.66
C GLU A 158 -11.76 35.87 5.08
N ALA A 159 -12.95 35.31 5.29
CA ALA A 159 -13.45 34.92 6.58
C ALA A 159 -12.60 33.81 7.23
N GLU A 160 -12.20 32.78 6.45
CA GLU A 160 -11.27 31.74 6.92
C GLU A 160 -9.91 32.31 7.35
N ARG A 161 -9.41 33.29 6.58
CA ARG A 161 -8.15 33.99 6.93
C ARG A 161 -8.31 34.86 8.16
N ALA A 162 -9.44 35.58 8.29
CA ALA A 162 -9.73 36.42 9.45
C ALA A 162 -9.85 35.56 10.73
N LEU A 163 -10.47 34.38 10.65
CA LEU A 163 -10.54 33.42 11.73
C LEU A 163 -9.14 32.92 12.15
N ALA A 164 -8.30 32.55 11.19
CA ALA A 164 -6.94 32.12 11.45
C ALA A 164 -6.07 33.20 12.13
N LEU A 165 -6.36 34.47 11.87
CA LEU A 165 -5.68 35.62 12.45
C LEU A 165 -6.36 36.16 13.74
N HIS A 166 -7.42 35.51 14.23
CA HIS A 166 -8.23 35.95 15.39
C HIS A 166 -8.89 37.32 15.22
N HIS A 167 -9.24 37.69 13.98
CA HIS A 167 -9.89 38.96 13.62
C HIS A 167 -11.29 38.77 13.01
N ALA A 168 -11.80 37.51 12.98
CA ALA A 168 -13.13 37.23 12.43
C ALA A 168 -14.23 37.84 13.30
N THR A 169 -15.26 38.40 12.66
CA THR A 169 -16.47 38.85 13.35
C THR A 169 -17.33 37.67 13.81
N GLU A 170 -18.22 37.88 14.78
CA GLU A 170 -19.14 36.85 15.27
C GLU A 170 -19.99 36.27 14.13
N GLU A 171 -20.46 37.11 13.23
CA GLU A 171 -21.21 36.71 12.03
C GLU A 171 -20.40 35.82 11.09
N GLN A 172 -19.13 36.18 10.84
CA GLN A 172 -18.23 35.35 10.04
C GLN A 172 -17.98 33.99 10.70
N ILE A 173 -17.82 33.95 12.00
CA ILE A 173 -17.62 32.70 12.76
C ILE A 173 -18.84 31.80 12.65
N GLU A 174 -20.06 32.34 12.80
CA GLU A 174 -21.29 31.56 12.70
C GLU A 174 -21.50 30.98 11.29
N ARG A 175 -21.27 31.81 10.25
CA ARG A 175 -21.34 31.38 8.84
C ARG A 175 -20.27 30.31 8.51
N LEU A 176 -19.07 30.45 9.05
CA LEU A 176 -18.01 29.43 8.90
C LEU A 176 -18.38 28.12 9.58
N HIS A 177 -18.98 28.16 10.79
CA HIS A 177 -19.44 26.95 11.47
C HIS A 177 -20.59 26.25 10.70
N GLU A 178 -21.46 26.99 10.03
CA GLU A 178 -22.49 26.41 9.18
C GLU A 178 -21.87 25.76 7.93
N ALA A 179 -20.91 26.44 7.29
CA ALA A 179 -20.18 25.91 6.14
C ALA A 179 -19.31 24.69 6.47
N ASP A 180 -18.76 24.59 7.67
CA ASP A 180 -17.86 23.49 8.09
C ASP A 180 -18.60 22.14 8.28
N ARG A 181 -19.94 22.14 8.30
CA ARG A 181 -20.76 20.92 8.29
C ARG A 181 -20.65 20.14 6.98
N TYR A 182 -20.17 20.77 5.93
CA TYR A 182 -20.06 20.19 4.60
C TYR A 182 -18.63 19.69 4.31
N ARG A 183 -18.53 18.51 3.73
CA ARG A 183 -17.25 17.80 3.55
C ARG A 183 -16.41 18.30 2.38
N THR A 184 -17.03 18.85 1.35
CA THR A 184 -16.31 19.32 0.16
C THR A 184 -16.17 20.84 0.16
N ALA A 185 -15.10 21.34 -0.49
CA ALA A 185 -14.90 22.78 -0.64
C ALA A 185 -15.98 23.42 -1.53
N ALA A 186 -16.61 22.67 -2.43
CA ALA A 186 -17.72 23.12 -3.26
C ALA A 186 -18.99 23.29 -2.42
N ASP A 187 -19.33 22.30 -1.59
CA ASP A 187 -20.51 22.35 -0.72
C ASP A 187 -20.40 23.46 0.33
N ARG A 188 -19.18 23.67 0.90
CA ARG A 188 -18.92 24.77 1.84
C ARG A 188 -19.13 26.15 1.21
N ARG A 189 -18.70 26.34 -0.03
CA ARG A 189 -18.92 27.59 -0.77
C ARG A 189 -20.39 27.82 -1.06
N HIS A 190 -21.13 26.78 -1.44
CA HIS A 190 -22.56 26.86 -1.69
C HIS A 190 -23.33 27.20 -0.41
N ALA A 191 -22.99 26.59 0.72
CA ALA A 191 -23.59 26.90 2.01
C ALA A 191 -23.30 28.34 2.45
N TRP A 192 -22.11 28.86 2.16
CA TRP A 192 -21.76 30.25 2.41
C TRP A 192 -22.61 31.22 1.59
N GLU A 193 -22.79 30.95 0.30
CA GLU A 193 -23.63 31.77 -0.60
C GLU A 193 -25.10 31.73 -0.16
N GLU A 194 -25.60 30.56 0.24
CA GLU A 194 -26.99 30.45 0.73
C GLU A 194 -27.22 31.14 2.08
N SER A 195 -26.22 31.20 2.94
CA SER A 195 -26.28 31.94 4.20
C SER A 195 -26.35 33.44 3.97
N ASP A 196 -25.72 33.97 2.95
CA ASP A 196 -25.75 35.40 2.59
C ASP A 196 -27.16 35.87 2.20
N HIS A 197 -27.87 35.10 1.38
CA HIS A 197 -29.25 35.37 1.00
C HIS A 197 -30.24 35.36 2.16
N ARG A 198 -29.94 34.61 3.23
CA ARG A 198 -30.81 34.59 4.44
C ARG A 198 -30.63 35.82 5.32
N HIS A 199 -29.43 36.40 5.34
CA HIS A 199 -29.15 37.62 6.10
C HIS A 199 -29.62 38.90 5.39
N GLU A 200 -29.69 38.89 4.05
CA GLU A 200 -30.20 40.04 3.26
C GLU A 200 -31.76 40.14 3.21
N SER A 201 -32.49 39.10 3.62
CA SER A 201 -33.96 39.12 3.65
C SER A 201 -34.45 39.41 5.06
N PRO A 202 -34.67 40.70 5.45
CA PRO A 202 -35.33 40.99 6.73
C PRO A 202 -36.73 40.43 6.68
N SER A 203 -37.09 39.65 7.67
CA SER A 203 -38.46 39.13 7.88
C SER A 203 -39.48 40.26 7.77
N ALA A 204 -40.32 40.20 6.74
CA ALA A 204 -41.50 41.02 6.59
C ALA A 204 -42.61 40.62 7.62
#